data_61ba975af9873d7d5606d5f05dc5af20
#
_entry.id   61ba975af9873d7d5606d5f05dc5af20
#
_cell.length_a   1.000
_cell.length_b   1.000
_cell.length_c   1.000
_cell.angle_alpha   90.00
_cell.angle_beta   90.00
_cell.angle_gamma   90.00
#
_symmetry.space_group_name_H-M   'P 1'
#
loop_
_entity.id
_entity.type
_entity.pdbx_description
1 polymer ?
#
loop_
_entity_poly.entity_id
_entity_poly.type
_entity_poly.pdbx_seq_one_letter_code
_entity_poly.pdbx_strand_id
1 'polypeptide(L)'
;MNFPENLRYTKDHEWVSLDGTTATIGITDFAQRELGDIVYVDITAKGRPVNAEEIFGTVEAVKTVSDLFSPLAGTIIETNPVLDTQPELVNTDPYGQGWMVKMTVMNVADFDKLMDSAAYSASVA
;
A
#
# COMPACT_ATOMS: atom_id res chain seq x y z
N MET A 1 -16.84 -0.14 -5.88
CA MET A 1 -15.41 0.14 -5.61
C MET A 1 -14.55 -0.52 -6.67
N ASN A 2 -13.38 0.06 -6.92
CA ASN A 2 -12.46 -0.43 -7.95
C ASN A 2 -11.32 -1.23 -7.32
N PHE A 3 -11.11 -2.47 -7.80
CA PHE A 3 -9.99 -3.33 -7.39
C PHE A 3 -9.33 -3.89 -8.65
N PRO A 4 -8.32 -3.19 -9.19
CA PRO A 4 -7.66 -3.60 -10.44
C PRO A 4 -7.19 -5.06 -10.43
N GLU A 5 -7.40 -5.76 -11.55
CA GLU A 5 -7.11 -7.19 -11.64
C GLU A 5 -5.62 -7.51 -11.76
N ASN A 6 -4.81 -6.53 -12.15
CA ASN A 6 -3.36 -6.71 -12.30
C ASN A 6 -2.59 -6.51 -10.98
N LEU A 7 -3.29 -6.21 -9.89
CA LEU A 7 -2.69 -6.01 -8.57
C LEU A 7 -2.95 -7.21 -7.66
N ARG A 8 -2.20 -7.27 -6.57
CA ARG A 8 -2.47 -8.19 -5.46
C ARG A 8 -2.76 -7.39 -4.20
N TYR A 9 -3.39 -8.06 -3.23
CA TYR A 9 -3.99 -7.37 -2.09
C TYR A 9 -3.74 -8.14 -0.81
N THR A 10 -3.71 -7.40 0.33
CA THR A 10 -3.55 -8.00 1.66
C THR A 10 -4.83 -7.86 2.49
N LYS A 11 -4.89 -8.62 3.60
CA LYS A 11 -5.97 -8.51 4.58
C LYS A 11 -6.00 -7.15 5.28
N ASP A 12 -4.88 -6.42 5.23
CA ASP A 12 -4.75 -5.09 5.84
C ASP A 12 -5.03 -3.97 4.83
N HIS A 13 -5.57 -4.33 3.66
CA HIS A 13 -6.05 -3.40 2.65
C HIS A 13 -4.94 -2.60 1.96
N GLU A 14 -3.77 -3.22 1.80
CA GLU A 14 -2.74 -2.69 0.89
C GLU A 14 -2.82 -3.40 -0.46
N TRP A 15 -2.46 -2.67 -1.52
CA TRP A 15 -2.31 -3.23 -2.86
C TRP A 15 -0.82 -3.27 -3.22
N VAL A 16 -0.48 -4.21 -4.11
CA VAL A 16 0.89 -4.41 -4.59
C VAL A 16 0.88 -4.55 -6.09
N SER A 17 1.77 -3.82 -6.75
CA SER A 17 2.10 -3.98 -8.16
C SER A 17 3.54 -4.43 -8.26
N LEU A 18 3.82 -5.49 -9.01
CA LEU A 18 5.18 -6.03 -9.13
C LEU A 18 5.70 -5.83 -10.55
N ASP A 19 6.90 -5.26 -10.66
CA ASP A 19 7.63 -5.11 -11.90
C ASP A 19 9.05 -5.64 -11.69
N GLY A 20 9.33 -6.85 -12.20
CA GLY A 20 10.58 -7.52 -11.93
C GLY A 20 10.73 -7.83 -10.45
N THR A 21 11.69 -7.18 -9.78
CA THR A 21 11.91 -7.33 -8.34
C THR A 21 11.47 -6.11 -7.56
N THR A 22 10.87 -5.13 -8.21
CA THR A 22 10.42 -3.89 -7.56
C THR A 22 8.90 -3.92 -7.39
N ALA A 23 8.44 -3.79 -6.15
CA ALA A 23 7.03 -3.70 -5.82
C ALA A 23 6.66 -2.24 -5.52
N THR A 24 5.51 -1.80 -6.05
CA THR A 24 4.90 -0.52 -5.68
C THR A 24 3.70 -0.82 -4.79
N ILE A 25 3.57 -0.11 -3.69
CA ILE A 25 2.60 -0.42 -2.63
C ILE A 25 1.81 0.84 -2.27
N GLY A 26 0.51 0.67 -2.07
CA GLY A 26 -0.37 1.71 -1.55
C GLY A 26 -1.55 1.07 -0.83
N ILE A 27 -2.53 1.88 -0.46
CA ILE A 27 -3.77 1.38 0.16
C ILE A 27 -4.90 1.35 -0.86
N THR A 28 -5.85 0.46 -0.65
CA THR A 28 -6.94 0.22 -1.60
C THR A 28 -8.01 1.31 -1.54
N ASP A 29 -8.89 1.31 -2.53
CA ASP A 29 -10.07 2.15 -2.56
C ASP A 29 -10.96 1.91 -1.33
N PHE A 30 -11.09 0.64 -0.91
CA PHE A 30 -11.81 0.31 0.32
C PHE A 30 -11.18 0.98 1.54
N ALA A 31 -9.85 0.87 1.68
CA ALA A 31 -9.14 1.44 2.83
C ALA A 31 -9.31 2.96 2.90
N GLN A 32 -9.15 3.66 1.77
CA GLN A 32 -9.27 5.12 1.79
C GLN A 32 -10.68 5.57 2.10
N ARG A 33 -11.71 4.81 1.70
CA ARG A 33 -13.10 5.12 2.06
C ARG A 33 -13.36 4.94 3.54
N GLU A 34 -12.80 3.87 4.13
CA GLU A 34 -12.92 3.62 5.58
C GLU A 34 -12.22 4.69 6.41
N LEU A 35 -11.04 5.15 5.95
CA LEU A 35 -10.26 6.15 6.66
C LEU A 35 -10.84 7.56 6.51
N GLY A 36 -11.42 7.88 5.35
CA GLY A 36 -11.86 9.22 5.02
C GLY A 36 -10.70 10.09 4.54
N ASP A 37 -10.82 11.41 4.66
CA ASP A 37 -9.86 12.36 4.12
C ASP A 37 -8.46 12.17 4.71
N ILE A 38 -7.50 11.84 3.86
CA ILE A 38 -6.10 11.62 4.25
C ILE A 38 -5.39 12.98 4.30
N VAL A 39 -4.70 13.23 5.41
CA VAL A 39 -4.01 14.50 5.65
C VAL A 39 -2.49 14.34 5.77
N TYR A 40 -1.99 13.13 6.04
CA TYR A 40 -0.55 12.90 6.18
C TYR A 40 -0.19 11.43 5.99
N VAL A 41 0.95 11.17 5.34
CA VAL A 41 1.52 9.83 5.19
C VAL A 41 2.95 9.90 5.72
N ASP A 42 3.27 9.07 6.72
CA ASP A 42 4.59 9.04 7.35
C ASP A 42 5.23 7.66 7.13
N ILE A 43 6.26 7.61 6.30
CA ILE A 43 6.99 6.37 6.01
C ILE A 43 8.25 6.34 6.87
N THR A 44 8.28 5.47 7.86
CA THR A 44 9.37 5.38 8.84
C THR A 44 10.45 4.39 8.45
N ALA A 45 10.17 3.49 7.51
CA ALA A 45 11.08 2.39 7.16
C ALA A 45 11.90 2.62 5.89
N LYS A 46 11.93 3.85 5.35
CA LYS A 46 12.69 4.14 4.13
C LYS A 46 14.17 3.79 4.32
N GLY A 47 14.72 3.07 3.36
CA GLY A 47 16.14 2.71 3.34
C GLY A 47 16.51 1.49 4.18
N ARG A 48 15.52 0.82 4.80
CA ARG A 48 15.81 -0.35 5.62
C ARG A 48 14.95 -1.56 5.24
N PRO A 49 15.43 -2.79 5.56
CA PRO A 49 14.64 -4.00 5.31
C PRO A 49 13.46 -4.10 6.27
N VAL A 50 12.38 -4.70 5.77
CA VAL A 50 11.18 -5.02 6.55
C VAL A 50 10.76 -6.45 6.26
N ASN A 51 10.13 -7.09 7.24
CA ASN A 51 9.51 -8.39 7.07
C ASN A 51 8.07 -8.22 6.58
N ALA A 52 7.49 -9.27 6.02
CA ALA A 52 6.07 -9.27 5.71
C ALA A 52 5.27 -9.00 6.98
N GLU A 53 4.25 -8.16 6.87
CA GLU A 53 3.36 -7.72 7.95
C GLU A 53 4.03 -6.81 9.00
N GLU A 54 5.28 -6.43 8.81
CA GLU A 54 5.93 -5.42 9.65
C GLU A 54 5.40 -4.03 9.29
N ILE A 55 5.28 -3.15 10.30
CA ILE A 55 4.83 -1.77 10.09
C ILE A 55 5.94 -1.00 9.38
N PHE A 56 5.60 -0.35 8.23
CA PHE A 56 6.58 0.47 7.50
C PHE A 56 6.25 1.97 7.57
N GLY A 57 5.13 2.32 8.16
CA GLY A 57 4.71 3.71 8.31
C GLY A 57 3.30 3.82 8.84
N THR A 58 2.76 5.03 8.79
CA THR A 58 1.39 5.32 9.19
C THR A 58 0.72 6.22 8.17
N VAL A 59 -0.60 6.16 8.12
CA VAL A 59 -1.42 7.08 7.35
C VAL A 59 -2.39 7.77 8.30
N GLU A 60 -2.40 9.10 8.25
CA GLU A 60 -3.26 9.91 9.12
C GLU A 60 -4.41 10.50 8.31
N ALA A 61 -5.62 10.24 8.78
CA ALA A 61 -6.84 10.86 8.27
C ALA A 61 -7.34 11.89 9.29
N VAL A 62 -8.31 12.69 8.90
CA VAL A 62 -8.90 13.69 9.82
C VAL A 62 -9.44 13.01 11.07
N LYS A 63 -10.07 11.84 10.93
CA LYS A 63 -10.76 11.17 12.03
C LYS A 63 -9.95 10.08 12.72
N THR A 64 -8.83 9.61 12.14
CA THR A 64 -8.10 8.47 12.69
C THR A 64 -6.69 8.35 12.09
N VAL A 65 -5.85 7.54 12.75
CA VAL A 65 -4.51 7.16 12.28
C VAL A 65 -4.48 5.65 12.15
N SER A 66 -3.88 5.14 11.08
CA SER A 66 -3.74 3.70 10.83
C SER A 66 -2.31 3.33 10.53
N ASP A 67 -1.88 2.17 11.03
CA ASP A 67 -0.58 1.61 10.68
C ASP A 67 -0.61 1.05 9.26
N LEU A 68 0.56 1.08 8.60
CA LEU A 68 0.76 0.49 7.28
C LEU A 68 1.65 -0.74 7.45
N PHE A 69 1.14 -1.89 7.03
CA PHE A 69 1.83 -3.18 7.16
C PHE A 69 2.41 -3.58 5.81
N SER A 70 3.68 -4.02 5.81
CA SER A 70 4.31 -4.41 4.55
C SER A 70 3.70 -5.71 4.02
N PRO A 71 3.25 -5.74 2.76
CA PRO A 71 2.68 -6.96 2.19
C PRO A 71 3.72 -8.04 1.91
N LEU A 72 4.99 -7.64 1.76
CA LEU A 72 6.09 -8.52 1.38
C LEU A 72 7.33 -8.17 2.18
N ALA A 73 8.22 -9.15 2.35
CA ALA A 73 9.56 -8.90 2.89
C ALA A 73 10.44 -8.27 1.80
N GLY A 74 11.22 -7.26 2.17
CA GLY A 74 12.10 -6.56 1.24
C GLY A 74 12.65 -5.28 1.84
N THR A 75 13.27 -4.46 1.01
CA THR A 75 13.85 -3.17 1.42
C THR A 75 13.09 -2.03 0.79
N ILE A 76 12.62 -1.10 1.60
CA ILE A 76 11.93 0.10 1.12
C ILE A 76 12.98 1.02 0.49
N ILE A 77 12.88 1.26 -0.81
CA ILE A 77 13.88 2.02 -1.56
C ILE A 77 13.43 3.41 -1.96
N GLU A 78 12.12 3.66 -1.99
CA GLU A 78 11.59 4.93 -2.46
C GLU A 78 10.26 5.23 -1.79
N THR A 79 10.02 6.51 -1.50
CA THR A 79 8.73 7.01 -1.04
C THR A 79 8.18 7.99 -2.07
N ASN A 80 6.87 8.18 -2.11
CA ASN A 80 6.24 9.08 -3.08
C ASN A 80 6.28 10.53 -2.55
N PRO A 81 7.13 11.40 -3.11
CA PRO A 81 7.30 12.75 -2.58
C PRO A 81 6.06 13.64 -2.77
N VAL A 82 5.20 13.34 -3.73
CA VAL A 82 4.02 14.16 -3.98
C VAL A 82 3.03 14.09 -2.81
N LEU A 83 3.07 13.02 -2.03
CA LEU A 83 2.17 12.87 -0.87
C LEU A 83 2.53 13.82 0.28
N ASP A 84 3.74 14.39 0.28
CA ASP A 84 4.12 15.40 1.29
C ASP A 84 3.32 16.69 1.14
N THR A 85 2.93 17.01 -0.08
CA THR A 85 2.16 18.24 -0.37
C THR A 85 0.73 17.97 -0.78
N GLN A 86 0.44 16.77 -1.30
CA GLN A 86 -0.88 16.39 -1.81
C GLN A 86 -1.30 15.01 -1.29
N PRO A 87 -1.44 14.84 0.04
CA PRO A 87 -1.83 13.54 0.61
C PRO A 87 -3.22 13.09 0.17
N GLU A 88 -4.09 14.00 -0.25
CA GLU A 88 -5.42 13.69 -0.77
C GLU A 88 -5.40 12.85 -2.04
N LEU A 89 -4.25 12.69 -2.71
CA LEU A 89 -4.12 11.78 -3.84
C LEU A 89 -4.34 10.32 -3.42
N VAL A 90 -4.12 9.99 -2.16
CA VAL A 90 -4.45 8.67 -1.63
C VAL A 90 -5.95 8.41 -1.74
N ASN A 91 -6.77 9.43 -1.57
CA ASN A 91 -8.23 9.32 -1.71
C ASN A 91 -8.67 9.33 -3.17
N THR A 92 -8.12 10.24 -3.97
CA THR A 92 -8.62 10.50 -5.32
C THR A 92 -8.02 9.58 -6.37
N ASP A 93 -6.80 9.07 -6.13
CA ASP A 93 -6.11 8.20 -7.09
C ASP A 93 -5.25 7.17 -6.37
N PRO A 94 -5.87 6.28 -5.56
CA PRO A 94 -5.12 5.37 -4.69
C PRO A 94 -4.22 4.38 -5.44
N TYR A 95 -4.57 4.00 -6.66
CA TYR A 95 -3.78 3.04 -7.46
C TYR A 95 -2.82 3.71 -8.43
N GLY A 96 -2.88 5.02 -8.58
CA GLY A 96 -2.02 5.80 -9.46
C GLY A 96 -1.10 6.71 -8.68
N GLN A 97 -1.36 8.01 -8.69
CA GLN A 97 -0.48 9.00 -8.05
C GLN A 97 -0.43 8.88 -6.53
N GLY A 98 -1.39 8.17 -5.93
CA GLY A 98 -1.44 7.95 -4.48
C GLY A 98 -0.60 6.77 -3.98
N TRP A 99 0.28 6.20 -4.78
CA TRP A 99 1.17 5.15 -4.31
C TRP A 99 2.06 5.66 -3.17
N MET A 100 2.42 4.77 -2.24
CA MET A 100 3.13 5.19 -1.02
C MET A 100 4.61 4.88 -1.03
N VAL A 101 4.98 3.63 -1.34
CA VAL A 101 6.39 3.20 -1.32
C VAL A 101 6.69 2.28 -2.48
N LYS A 102 7.98 2.19 -2.82
CA LYS A 102 8.53 1.13 -3.68
C LYS A 102 9.54 0.36 -2.87
N MET A 103 9.59 -0.97 -3.10
CA MET A 103 10.52 -1.84 -2.40
C MET A 103 11.19 -2.81 -3.35
N THR A 104 12.42 -3.21 -3.02
CA THR A 104 13.05 -4.38 -3.65
C THR A 104 12.59 -5.60 -2.87
N VAL A 105 11.88 -6.51 -3.54
CA VAL A 105 11.28 -7.69 -2.91
C VAL A 105 12.33 -8.76 -2.68
N MET A 106 12.33 -9.35 -1.49
CA MET A 106 13.28 -10.42 -1.15
C MET A 106 12.97 -11.70 -1.90
N ASN A 107 11.70 -12.08 -2.01
CA ASN A 107 11.26 -13.29 -2.70
C ASN A 107 10.02 -12.98 -3.54
N VAL A 108 10.20 -12.85 -4.84
CA VAL A 108 9.10 -12.47 -5.74
C VAL A 108 7.97 -13.51 -5.78
N ALA A 109 8.25 -14.77 -5.44
CA ALA A 109 7.21 -15.80 -5.40
C ALA A 109 6.14 -15.50 -4.31
N ASP A 110 6.48 -14.73 -3.29
CA ASP A 110 5.53 -14.35 -2.24
C ASP A 110 4.41 -13.45 -2.76
N PHE A 111 4.65 -12.76 -3.87
CA PHE A 111 3.61 -11.94 -4.51
C PHE A 111 2.40 -12.80 -4.92
N ASP A 112 2.65 -14.00 -5.43
CA ASP A 112 1.58 -14.89 -5.88
C ASP A 112 0.76 -15.49 -4.74
N LYS A 113 1.25 -15.39 -3.51
CA LYS A 113 0.53 -15.85 -2.31
C LYS A 113 -0.48 -14.83 -1.80
N LEU A 114 -0.41 -13.59 -2.27
CA LEU A 114 -1.35 -12.54 -1.89
C LEU A 114 -2.68 -12.75 -2.63
N MET A 115 -3.74 -12.12 -2.11
CA MET A 115 -5.05 -12.20 -2.74
C MET A 115 -5.07 -11.54 -4.10
N ASP A 116 -5.74 -12.16 -5.08
CA ASP A 116 -6.06 -11.49 -6.32
C ASP A 116 -7.28 -10.57 -6.12
N SER A 117 -7.66 -9.85 -7.18
CA SER A 117 -8.77 -8.91 -7.14
C SER A 117 -10.09 -9.58 -6.72
N ALA A 118 -10.38 -10.77 -7.23
CA ALA A 118 -11.63 -11.48 -6.93
C ALA A 118 -11.70 -11.90 -5.46
N ALA A 119 -10.60 -12.46 -4.93
CA ALA A 119 -10.54 -12.90 -3.54
C ALA A 119 -10.65 -11.70 -2.59
N TYR A 120 -9.95 -10.61 -2.90
CA TYR A 120 -10.01 -9.41 -2.08
C TYR A 120 -11.41 -8.77 -2.11
N SER A 121 -12.00 -8.65 -3.30
CA SER A 121 -13.35 -8.10 -3.45
C SER A 121 -14.36 -8.88 -2.61
N ALA A 122 -14.25 -10.22 -2.59
CA ALA A 122 -15.12 -11.08 -1.77
C ALA A 122 -14.90 -10.84 -0.28
N SER A 123 -13.65 -10.55 0.14
CA SER A 123 -13.31 -10.37 1.55
C SER A 123 -13.87 -9.07 2.14
N VAL A 124 -14.13 -8.06 1.31
CA VAL A 124 -14.65 -6.75 1.75
C VAL A 124 -16.10 -6.51 1.36
N ALA A 125 -16.74 -7.52 0.79
CA ALA A 125 -18.15 -7.46 0.38
C ALA A 125 -19.09 -7.46 1.59
#